data_87e2fdd4821d8bc61c66a4d0f48d37ac
#
_entry.id   87e2fdd4821d8bc61c66a4d0f48d37ac
#
_cell.length_a   1.000
_cell.length_b   1.000
_cell.length_c   1.000
_cell.angle_alpha   90.00
_cell.angle_beta   90.00
_cell.angle_gamma   90.00
#
_symmetry.space_group_name_H-M   'P 1'
#
loop_
_entity.id
_entity.type
_entity.pdbx_description
1 polymer ?
#
loop_
_entity_poly.entity_id
_entity_poly.type
_entity_poly.pdbx_seq_one_letter_code
_entity_poly.pdbx_strand_id
1 'polypeptide(L)'
;MNGNKVFLTGTDNNAVLLDDSNYINNKGANLYRPDTYLEAVEYYRLAAAMGNVHSISNLGYCYLYGRGIEANLSLALAYFRIAANKGDVDAAYKLGDVYGNDKWGIKDQEMSIYYYRMAASFVIGTEWEKGYVVAYCTELQKYPSLCYALGRELSLGGDMYTDIDRAYQFLKHAEKGYKTELANGNEMYATSYQGVIKLIADSQFDDIREQYDEFFDYDD
;
A
#
# COMPACT_ATOMS: atom_id res chain seq x y z
N MET A 1 -18.99 9.79 28.68
CA MET A 1 -17.73 10.37 28.15
C MET A 1 -18.13 11.38 27.08
N ASN A 2 -17.94 12.67 27.37
CA ASN A 2 -18.35 13.72 26.43
C ASN A 2 -17.31 13.83 25.32
N GLY A 3 -17.66 13.33 24.11
CA GLY A 3 -16.86 13.56 22.92
C GLY A 3 -16.80 15.04 22.59
N ASN A 4 -15.60 15.58 22.43
CA ASN A 4 -15.40 16.97 22.00
C ASN A 4 -15.92 17.11 20.57
N LYS A 5 -17.04 17.81 20.40
CA LYS A 5 -17.58 18.16 19.09
C LYS A 5 -16.77 19.31 18.51
N VAL A 6 -16.06 19.07 17.41
CA VAL A 6 -15.35 20.12 16.69
C VAL A 6 -16.26 20.67 15.60
N PHE A 7 -16.47 21.97 15.58
CA PHE A 7 -17.26 22.67 14.56
C PHE A 7 -16.31 23.39 13.60
N LEU A 8 -16.34 23.03 12.32
CA LEU A 8 -15.76 23.85 11.26
C LEU A 8 -16.86 24.76 10.71
N THR A 9 -16.76 26.05 10.90
CA THR A 9 -17.67 27.03 10.32
C THR A 9 -17.25 27.33 8.89
N GLY A 10 -17.85 26.65 7.93
CA GLY A 10 -17.88 27.08 6.54
C GLY A 10 -19.04 28.03 6.31
N THR A 11 -18.97 28.85 5.26
CA THR A 11 -19.98 29.86 4.89
C THR A 11 -21.32 29.29 4.44
N ASP A 12 -21.48 27.98 4.41
CA ASP A 12 -22.74 27.28 4.15
C ASP A 12 -23.41 26.92 5.47
N ASN A 13 -24.67 27.30 5.61
CA ASN A 13 -25.52 27.12 6.79
C ASN A 13 -25.79 25.67 7.24
N ASN A 14 -24.99 24.69 6.82
CA ASN A 14 -25.03 23.34 7.29
C ASN A 14 -23.86 23.10 8.25
N ALA A 15 -24.09 23.30 9.55
CA ALA A 15 -23.21 22.79 10.60
C ALA A 15 -23.20 21.25 10.51
N VAL A 16 -22.29 20.68 9.73
CA VAL A 16 -22.07 19.23 9.74
C VAL A 16 -21.32 18.91 11.03
N LEU A 17 -21.93 18.11 11.87
CA LEU A 17 -21.26 17.48 13.03
C LEU A 17 -20.13 16.58 12.48
N LEU A 18 -18.90 17.06 12.54
CA LEU A 18 -17.73 16.31 12.10
C LEU A 18 -17.29 15.36 13.23
N ASP A 19 -18.09 14.35 13.49
CA ASP A 19 -17.80 13.32 14.51
C ASP A 19 -17.16 12.06 13.91
N ASP A 20 -16.95 12.05 12.58
CA ASP A 20 -16.38 10.90 11.86
C ASP A 20 -15.02 11.24 11.23
N SER A 21 -13.97 10.70 11.83
CA SER A 21 -12.60 10.88 11.34
C SER A 21 -12.40 10.34 9.91
N ASN A 22 -13.19 9.34 9.49
CA ASN A 22 -13.18 8.81 8.13
C ASN A 22 -13.76 9.83 7.13
N TYR A 23 -14.85 10.52 7.50
CA TYR A 23 -15.41 11.59 6.68
C TYR A 23 -14.39 12.72 6.46
N ILE A 24 -13.69 13.12 7.51
CA ILE A 24 -12.65 14.17 7.45
C ILE A 24 -11.48 13.70 6.57
N ASN A 25 -11.03 12.46 6.74
CA ASN A 25 -9.99 11.87 5.88
C ASN A 25 -10.41 11.90 4.40
N ASN A 26 -11.65 11.49 4.09
CA ASN A 26 -12.16 11.45 2.72
C ASN A 26 -12.27 12.86 2.10
N LYS A 27 -12.58 13.88 2.89
CA LYS A 27 -12.49 15.29 2.45
C LYS A 27 -11.06 15.64 2.04
N GLY A 28 -10.06 15.28 2.85
CA GLY A 28 -8.65 15.44 2.50
C GLY A 28 -8.28 14.72 1.21
N ALA A 29 -8.72 13.46 1.06
CA ALA A 29 -8.45 12.67 -0.15
C ALA A 29 -9.05 13.30 -1.41
N ASN A 30 -10.27 13.81 -1.34
CA ASN A 30 -10.91 14.52 -2.46
C ASN A 30 -10.20 15.83 -2.85
N LEU A 31 -9.48 16.45 -1.92
CA LEU A 31 -8.68 17.66 -2.13
C LEU A 31 -7.21 17.36 -2.46
N TYR A 32 -6.81 16.08 -2.54
CA TYR A 32 -5.41 15.71 -2.74
C TYR A 32 -4.96 15.85 -4.20
N ARG A 33 -4.81 17.11 -4.64
CA ARG A 33 -4.36 17.53 -5.98
C ARG A 33 -3.53 18.82 -5.89
N PRO A 34 -2.72 19.15 -6.91
CA PRO A 34 -1.73 20.23 -6.84
C PRO A 34 -2.24 21.55 -6.27
N ASP A 35 -3.40 22.00 -6.70
CA ASP A 35 -3.94 23.32 -6.30
C ASP A 35 -4.49 23.35 -4.86
N THR A 36 -4.76 22.18 -4.27
CA THR A 36 -5.45 22.05 -2.97
C THR A 36 -4.71 21.14 -1.99
N TYR A 37 -3.43 20.78 -2.24
CA TYR A 37 -2.65 19.96 -1.30
C TYR A 37 -2.56 20.55 0.10
N LEU A 38 -2.45 21.86 0.24
CA LEU A 38 -2.39 22.50 1.55
C LEU A 38 -3.68 22.25 2.35
N GLU A 39 -4.83 22.41 1.70
CA GLU A 39 -6.13 22.15 2.32
C GLU A 39 -6.28 20.67 2.69
N ALA A 40 -5.85 19.77 1.81
CA ALA A 40 -5.86 18.32 2.07
C ALA A 40 -5.05 17.99 3.34
N VAL A 41 -3.87 18.58 3.51
CA VAL A 41 -3.02 18.41 4.70
C VAL A 41 -3.74 18.81 5.99
N GLU A 42 -4.49 19.92 5.99
CA GLU A 42 -5.25 20.36 7.18
C GLU A 42 -6.35 19.36 7.56
N TYR A 43 -7.07 18.81 6.57
CA TYR A 43 -8.04 17.73 6.82
C TYR A 43 -7.35 16.47 7.36
N TYR A 44 -6.21 16.07 6.80
CA TYR A 44 -5.47 14.91 7.29
C TYR A 44 -4.95 15.12 8.71
N ARG A 45 -4.45 16.34 9.06
CA ARG A 45 -4.04 16.67 10.43
C ARG A 45 -5.18 16.53 11.42
N LEU A 46 -6.36 17.05 11.06
CA LEU A 46 -7.54 16.97 11.92
C LEU A 46 -7.98 15.51 12.11
N ALA A 47 -8.11 14.72 11.04
CA ALA A 47 -8.50 13.34 11.14
C ALA A 47 -7.45 12.49 11.87
N ALA A 48 -6.16 12.73 11.65
CA ALA A 48 -5.08 12.06 12.38
C ALA A 48 -5.10 12.37 13.88
N ALA A 49 -5.39 13.61 14.27
CA ALA A 49 -5.59 13.99 15.67
C ALA A 49 -6.79 13.28 16.31
N MET A 50 -7.79 12.89 15.53
CA MET A 50 -8.92 12.05 15.94
C MET A 50 -8.60 10.53 15.91
N GLY A 51 -7.36 10.15 15.57
CA GLY A 51 -6.91 8.77 15.56
C GLY A 51 -7.10 8.02 14.23
N ASN A 52 -7.49 8.72 13.15
CA ASN A 52 -7.64 8.09 11.83
C ASN A 52 -6.29 7.62 11.27
N VAL A 53 -6.15 6.31 11.10
CA VAL A 53 -4.89 5.67 10.70
C VAL A 53 -4.52 6.01 9.25
N HIS A 54 -5.49 6.04 8.34
CA HIS A 54 -5.26 6.41 6.94
C HIS A 54 -4.81 7.87 6.80
N SER A 55 -5.33 8.79 7.65
CA SER A 55 -4.85 10.18 7.65
C SER A 55 -3.42 10.29 8.16
N ILE A 56 -3.02 9.46 9.13
CA ILE A 56 -1.62 9.37 9.57
C ILE A 56 -0.73 8.94 8.40
N SER A 57 -1.12 7.89 7.66
CA SER A 57 -0.43 7.43 6.45
C SER A 57 -0.38 8.52 5.38
N ASN A 58 -1.49 9.20 5.11
CA ASN A 58 -1.57 10.29 4.13
C ASN A 58 -0.64 11.48 4.47
N LEU A 59 -0.48 11.83 5.74
CA LEU A 59 0.51 12.80 6.17
C LEU A 59 1.95 12.33 5.88
N GLY A 60 2.23 11.03 6.04
CA GLY A 60 3.47 10.42 5.61
C GLY A 60 3.76 10.68 4.12
N TYR A 61 2.77 10.48 3.25
CA TYR A 61 2.88 10.80 1.82
C TYR A 61 3.08 12.29 1.55
N CYS A 62 2.37 13.17 2.28
CA CYS A 62 2.55 14.63 2.15
C CYS A 62 3.99 15.03 2.46
N TYR A 63 4.56 14.54 3.57
CA TYR A 63 5.95 14.81 3.93
C TYR A 63 6.96 14.15 2.98
N LEU A 64 6.69 12.94 2.47
CA LEU A 64 7.60 12.24 1.57
C LEU A 64 7.79 12.98 0.24
N TYR A 65 6.70 13.53 -0.30
CA TYR A 65 6.69 14.17 -1.62
C TYR A 65 6.62 15.69 -1.60
N GLY A 66 6.56 16.33 -0.43
CA GLY A 66 6.43 17.78 -0.31
C GLY A 66 5.08 18.32 -0.81
N ARG A 67 4.00 17.56 -0.61
CA ARG A 67 2.66 17.91 -1.12
C ARG A 67 1.88 18.71 -0.07
N GLY A 68 1.73 20.00 -0.28
CA GLY A 68 1.08 20.93 0.66
C GLY A 68 1.90 21.29 1.89
N ILE A 69 3.04 20.68 2.10
CA ILE A 69 4.02 20.94 3.17
C ILE A 69 5.42 20.70 2.64
N GLU A 70 6.43 21.25 3.33
CA GLU A 70 7.84 21.01 3.00
C GLU A 70 8.18 19.51 3.14
N ALA A 71 8.90 18.95 2.14
CA ALA A 71 9.33 17.58 2.17
C ALA A 71 10.27 17.29 3.35
N ASN A 72 9.99 16.21 4.07
CA ASN A 72 10.80 15.78 5.21
C ASN A 72 10.75 14.25 5.34
N LEU A 73 11.82 13.59 4.90
CA LEU A 73 11.91 12.13 4.92
C LEU A 73 11.78 11.56 6.32
N SER A 74 12.42 12.19 7.32
CA SER A 74 12.38 11.69 8.71
C SER A 74 10.96 11.72 9.28
N LEU A 75 10.20 12.80 9.04
CA LEU A 75 8.80 12.89 9.43
C LEU A 75 7.93 11.91 8.64
N ALA A 76 8.15 11.77 7.33
CA ALA A 76 7.44 10.80 6.51
C ALA A 76 7.56 9.38 7.07
N LEU A 77 8.79 8.95 7.37
CA LEU A 77 9.06 7.64 7.97
C LEU A 77 8.42 7.48 9.36
N ALA A 78 8.42 8.54 10.18
CA ALA A 78 7.77 8.50 11.49
C ALA A 78 6.26 8.30 11.35
N TYR A 79 5.60 9.04 10.46
CA TYR A 79 4.17 8.89 10.20
C TYR A 79 3.83 7.51 9.64
N PHE A 80 4.58 7.02 8.66
CA PHE A 80 4.36 5.66 8.13
C PHE A 80 4.57 4.58 9.20
N ARG A 81 5.59 4.68 10.07
CA ARG A 81 5.77 3.72 11.17
C ARG A 81 4.60 3.74 12.15
N ILE A 82 4.08 4.91 12.49
CA ILE A 82 2.90 5.02 13.36
C ILE A 82 1.69 4.33 12.71
N ALA A 83 1.43 4.58 11.42
CA ALA A 83 0.31 3.98 10.72
C ALA A 83 0.50 2.45 10.56
N ALA A 84 1.69 1.99 10.16
CA ALA A 84 2.02 0.56 10.04
C ALA A 84 1.85 -0.18 11.37
N ASN A 85 2.33 0.38 12.50
CA ASN A 85 2.14 -0.20 13.82
C ASN A 85 0.66 -0.28 14.26
N LYS A 86 -0.23 0.43 13.57
CA LYS A 86 -1.68 0.36 13.74
C LYS A 86 -2.38 -0.54 12.71
N GLY A 87 -1.61 -1.27 11.88
CA GLY A 87 -2.12 -2.22 10.89
C GLY A 87 -2.39 -1.64 9.50
N ASP A 88 -1.90 -0.44 9.20
CA ASP A 88 -2.07 0.14 7.86
C ASP A 88 -1.14 -0.55 6.85
N VAL A 89 -1.76 -1.27 5.91
CA VAL A 89 -1.06 -2.05 4.87
C VAL A 89 -0.26 -1.15 3.94
N ASP A 90 -0.84 -0.02 3.53
CA ASP A 90 -0.21 0.91 2.59
C ASP A 90 1.01 1.60 3.20
N ALA A 91 0.93 1.95 4.50
CA ALA A 91 2.06 2.52 5.22
C ALA A 91 3.21 1.51 5.38
N ALA A 92 2.90 0.26 5.73
CA ALA A 92 3.90 -0.79 5.83
C ALA A 92 4.54 -1.07 4.46
N TYR A 93 3.74 -1.20 3.40
CA TYR A 93 4.22 -1.32 2.03
C TYR A 93 5.14 -0.14 1.65
N LYS A 94 4.71 1.10 1.95
CA LYS A 94 5.49 2.30 1.61
C LYS A 94 6.82 2.39 2.34
N LEU A 95 6.89 1.93 3.58
CA LEU A 95 8.17 1.78 4.29
C LEU A 95 9.10 0.80 3.56
N GLY A 96 8.58 -0.35 3.14
CA GLY A 96 9.33 -1.31 2.33
C GLY A 96 9.85 -0.70 1.04
N ASP A 97 9.01 0.04 0.32
CA ASP A 97 9.36 0.74 -0.92
C ASP A 97 10.45 1.82 -0.72
N VAL A 98 10.37 2.59 0.37
CA VAL A 98 11.36 3.63 0.68
C VAL A 98 12.71 3.03 1.04
N TYR A 99 12.73 1.96 1.85
CA TYR A 99 13.99 1.27 2.20
C TYR A 99 14.54 0.44 1.04
N GLY A 100 13.72 -0.06 0.14
CA GLY A 100 14.17 -0.83 -1.03
C GLY A 100 14.72 0.02 -2.19
N ASN A 101 14.59 1.35 -2.12
CA ASN A 101 14.89 2.23 -3.24
C ASN A 101 16.06 3.19 -2.94
N ASP A 102 17.05 3.22 -3.84
CA ASP A 102 18.22 4.12 -3.74
C ASP A 102 17.87 5.61 -3.79
N LYS A 103 16.71 5.97 -4.31
CA LYS A 103 16.23 7.36 -4.47
C LYS A 103 16.30 8.17 -3.18
N TRP A 104 16.11 7.53 -2.02
CA TRP A 104 15.96 8.21 -0.74
C TRP A 104 17.27 8.28 0.06
N GLY A 105 18.34 7.64 -0.41
CA GLY A 105 19.66 7.63 0.24
C GLY A 105 19.72 6.86 1.56
N ILE A 106 18.73 6.02 1.84
CA ILE A 106 18.61 5.22 3.07
C ILE A 106 18.32 3.75 2.76
N LYS A 107 18.77 3.27 1.59
CA LYS A 107 18.50 1.89 1.18
C LYS A 107 18.98 0.90 2.22
N ASP A 108 18.08 0.01 2.60
CA ASP A 108 18.28 -1.08 3.55
C ASP A 108 17.37 -2.23 3.14
N GLN A 109 17.95 -3.27 2.56
CA GLN A 109 17.19 -4.40 2.02
C GLN A 109 16.51 -5.22 3.12
N GLU A 110 17.13 -5.39 4.28
CA GLU A 110 16.54 -6.11 5.41
C GLU A 110 15.28 -5.38 5.90
N MET A 111 15.37 -4.06 6.06
CA MET A 111 14.22 -3.24 6.45
C MET A 111 13.14 -3.22 5.39
N SER A 112 13.50 -3.21 4.10
CA SER A 112 12.55 -3.29 2.99
C SER A 112 11.72 -4.57 3.07
N ILE A 113 12.39 -5.71 3.16
CA ILE A 113 11.76 -7.03 3.27
C ILE A 113 10.91 -7.14 4.54
N TYR A 114 11.44 -6.67 5.68
CA TYR A 114 10.70 -6.68 6.95
C TYR A 114 9.34 -5.98 6.81
N TYR A 115 9.30 -4.79 6.20
CA TYR A 115 8.05 -4.05 6.05
C TYR A 115 7.12 -4.64 4.98
N TYR A 116 7.62 -5.22 3.90
CA TYR A 116 6.77 -5.93 2.94
C TYR A 116 6.12 -7.16 3.57
N ARG A 117 6.87 -7.93 4.38
CA ARG A 117 6.32 -9.07 5.14
C ARG A 117 5.29 -8.63 6.17
N MET A 118 5.54 -7.52 6.86
CA MET A 118 4.58 -6.90 7.78
C MET A 118 3.28 -6.54 7.06
N ALA A 119 3.35 -5.88 5.90
CA ALA A 119 2.19 -5.54 5.10
C ALA A 119 1.41 -6.79 4.65
N ALA A 120 2.09 -7.82 4.16
CA ALA A 120 1.45 -9.08 3.79
C ALA A 120 0.75 -9.74 4.99
N SER A 121 1.40 -9.75 6.16
CA SER A 121 0.81 -10.34 7.37
C SER A 121 -0.47 -9.65 7.84
N PHE A 122 -0.67 -8.37 7.52
CA PHE A 122 -1.94 -7.69 7.79
C PHE A 122 -3.08 -8.17 6.88
N VAL A 123 -2.76 -8.64 5.69
CA VAL A 123 -3.75 -9.09 4.70
C VAL A 123 -4.07 -10.59 4.88
N ILE A 124 -3.03 -11.42 5.03
CA ILE A 124 -3.17 -12.89 4.99
C ILE A 124 -2.79 -13.59 6.31
N GLY A 125 -2.56 -12.81 7.37
CA GLY A 125 -2.13 -13.34 8.66
C GLY A 125 -0.65 -13.72 8.67
N THR A 126 -0.12 -14.08 9.84
CA THR A 126 1.31 -14.40 10.02
C THR A 126 1.69 -15.81 9.56
N GLU A 127 0.71 -16.69 9.36
CA GLU A 127 0.93 -18.10 9.04
C GLU A 127 1.33 -18.35 7.57
N TRP A 128 1.21 -17.34 6.70
CA TRP A 128 1.60 -17.49 5.29
C TRP A 128 3.08 -17.87 5.11
N GLU A 129 3.94 -17.45 6.05
CA GLU A 129 5.36 -17.80 6.06
C GLU A 129 5.61 -19.28 6.41
N LYS A 130 4.64 -19.95 7.01
CA LYS A 130 4.71 -21.35 7.44
C LYS A 130 4.11 -22.33 6.41
N GLY A 131 3.93 -21.90 5.15
CA GLY A 131 3.46 -22.77 4.07
C GLY A 131 1.96 -22.62 3.77
N TYR A 132 1.32 -21.55 4.22
CA TYR A 132 -0.05 -21.25 3.81
C TYR A 132 -0.09 -20.95 2.31
N VAL A 133 -1.12 -21.43 1.64
CA VAL A 133 -1.24 -21.21 0.18
C VAL A 133 -1.73 -19.80 -0.07
N VAL A 134 -0.84 -18.94 -0.53
CA VAL A 134 -1.10 -17.53 -0.86
C VAL A 134 -2.17 -17.40 -1.94
N ALA A 135 -2.23 -18.34 -2.89
CA ALA A 135 -3.15 -18.34 -4.02
C ALA A 135 -4.63 -18.19 -3.63
N TYR A 136 -5.04 -18.69 -2.46
CA TYR A 136 -6.44 -18.62 -2.02
C TYR A 136 -6.87 -17.27 -1.43
N CYS A 137 -5.94 -16.35 -1.21
CA CYS A 137 -6.28 -15.07 -0.57
C CYS A 137 -6.56 -13.97 -1.60
N THR A 138 -7.79 -13.90 -2.10
CA THR A 138 -8.23 -12.89 -3.09
C THR A 138 -8.09 -11.45 -2.59
N GLU A 139 -8.07 -11.21 -1.28
CA GLU A 139 -7.84 -9.89 -0.68
C GLU A 139 -6.50 -9.27 -1.12
N LEU A 140 -5.50 -10.11 -1.44
CA LEU A 140 -4.21 -9.66 -1.96
C LEU A 140 -4.33 -8.87 -3.27
N GLN A 141 -5.35 -9.12 -4.09
CA GLN A 141 -5.57 -8.42 -5.36
C GLN A 141 -5.86 -6.93 -5.16
N LYS A 142 -6.28 -6.51 -3.96
CA LYS A 142 -6.44 -5.10 -3.58
C LYS A 142 -5.10 -4.38 -3.36
N TYR A 143 -3.99 -5.14 -3.27
CA TYR A 143 -2.65 -4.62 -3.00
C TYR A 143 -1.63 -5.07 -4.06
N PRO A 144 -1.88 -4.78 -5.36
CA PRO A 144 -1.07 -5.31 -6.45
C PRO A 144 0.40 -4.89 -6.38
N SER A 145 0.68 -3.69 -5.88
CA SER A 145 2.05 -3.20 -5.73
C SER A 145 2.83 -3.96 -4.63
N LEU A 146 2.17 -4.32 -3.54
CA LEU A 146 2.74 -5.18 -2.49
C LEU A 146 3.04 -6.58 -3.05
N CYS A 147 2.06 -7.16 -3.75
CA CYS A 147 2.22 -8.48 -4.36
C CYS A 147 3.35 -8.52 -5.40
N TYR A 148 3.47 -7.48 -6.22
CA TYR A 148 4.58 -7.36 -7.17
C TYR A 148 5.94 -7.26 -6.46
N ALA A 149 6.04 -6.44 -5.40
CA ALA A 149 7.26 -6.31 -4.62
C ALA A 149 7.68 -7.65 -4.00
N LEU A 150 6.77 -8.34 -3.31
CA LEU A 150 7.04 -9.65 -2.69
C LEU A 150 7.37 -10.72 -3.73
N GLY A 151 6.60 -10.79 -4.82
CA GLY A 151 6.86 -11.75 -5.90
C GLY A 151 8.25 -11.58 -6.49
N ARG A 152 8.67 -10.34 -6.71
CA ARG A 152 10.03 -10.03 -7.19
C ARG A 152 11.11 -10.43 -6.19
N GLU A 153 10.97 -10.06 -4.92
CA GLU A 153 11.98 -10.37 -3.88
C GLU A 153 12.13 -11.89 -3.69
N LEU A 154 11.02 -12.62 -3.63
CA LEU A 154 11.03 -14.08 -3.51
C LEU A 154 11.60 -14.80 -4.74
N SER A 155 11.44 -14.23 -5.94
CA SER A 155 11.97 -14.81 -7.19
C SER A 155 13.46 -14.57 -7.38
N LEU A 156 14.00 -13.44 -6.92
CA LEU A 156 15.40 -13.08 -7.09
C LEU A 156 16.33 -13.69 -6.04
N GLY A 157 15.77 -14.22 -4.94
CA GLY A 157 16.53 -14.90 -3.90
C GLY A 157 17.56 -14.01 -3.19
N GLY A 158 17.25 -12.73 -2.96
CA GLY A 158 18.13 -11.80 -2.25
C GLY A 158 18.53 -12.32 -0.84
N ASP A 159 18.43 -11.49 0.18
CA ASP A 159 18.68 -11.92 1.58
C ASP A 159 17.56 -12.83 2.12
N MET A 160 16.44 -12.96 1.40
CA MET A 160 15.45 -14.02 1.59
C MET A 160 15.82 -15.23 0.72
N TYR A 161 15.66 -16.44 1.26
CA TYR A 161 15.73 -17.65 0.44
C TYR A 161 14.69 -17.58 -0.69
N THR A 162 15.08 -18.05 -1.86
CA THR A 162 14.21 -18.13 -3.03
C THR A 162 13.02 -19.04 -2.74
N ASP A 163 11.81 -18.54 -3.00
CA ASP A 163 10.57 -19.30 -2.91
C ASP A 163 9.75 -19.05 -4.17
N ILE A 164 10.03 -19.86 -5.17
CA ILE A 164 9.47 -19.71 -6.51
C ILE A 164 7.95 -19.93 -6.52
N ASP A 165 7.44 -20.86 -5.72
CA ASP A 165 6.01 -21.12 -5.60
C ASP A 165 5.25 -19.89 -5.07
N ARG A 166 5.70 -19.32 -3.95
CA ARG A 166 5.08 -18.14 -3.39
C ARG A 166 5.31 -16.91 -4.26
N ALA A 167 6.49 -16.80 -4.87
CA ALA A 167 6.76 -15.71 -5.81
C ALA A 167 5.72 -15.68 -6.91
N TYR A 168 5.45 -16.84 -7.54
CA TYR A 168 4.47 -16.95 -8.60
C TYR A 168 3.05 -16.58 -8.13
N GLN A 169 2.62 -17.12 -6.99
CA GLN A 169 1.31 -16.81 -6.42
C GLN A 169 1.12 -15.30 -6.16
N PHE A 170 2.10 -14.63 -5.56
CA PHE A 170 2.07 -13.18 -5.38
C PHE A 170 2.02 -12.43 -6.71
N LEU A 171 2.80 -12.86 -7.72
CA LEU A 171 2.78 -12.23 -9.04
C LEU A 171 1.42 -12.39 -9.74
N LYS A 172 0.74 -13.53 -9.59
CA LYS A 172 -0.62 -13.74 -10.13
C LYS A 172 -1.64 -12.82 -9.44
N HIS A 173 -1.56 -12.61 -8.13
CA HIS A 173 -2.39 -11.61 -7.44
C HIS A 173 -2.09 -10.20 -7.92
N ALA A 174 -0.81 -9.86 -8.17
CA ALA A 174 -0.44 -8.56 -8.73
C ALA A 174 -1.01 -8.37 -10.15
N GLU A 175 -0.94 -9.40 -10.98
CA GLU A 175 -1.51 -9.41 -12.34
C GLU A 175 -3.00 -9.06 -12.31
N LYS A 176 -3.81 -9.83 -11.55
CA LYS A 176 -5.25 -9.61 -11.43
C LYS A 176 -5.58 -8.23 -10.85
N GLY A 177 -4.89 -7.82 -9.79
CA GLY A 177 -5.10 -6.51 -9.18
C GLY A 177 -4.80 -5.36 -10.13
N TYR A 178 -3.66 -5.37 -10.83
CA TYR A 178 -3.34 -4.33 -11.82
C TYR A 178 -4.28 -4.36 -13.03
N LYS A 179 -4.71 -5.53 -13.50
CA LYS A 179 -5.73 -5.66 -14.57
C LYS A 179 -7.02 -4.96 -14.16
N THR A 180 -7.46 -5.15 -12.93
CA THR A 180 -8.65 -4.49 -12.37
C THR A 180 -8.47 -2.97 -12.28
N GLU A 181 -7.33 -2.49 -11.79
CA GLU A 181 -7.05 -1.06 -11.69
C GLU A 181 -7.01 -0.38 -13.06
N LEU A 182 -6.41 -1.03 -14.07
CA LEU A 182 -6.38 -0.53 -15.44
C LEU A 182 -7.80 -0.48 -16.07
N ALA A 183 -8.63 -1.50 -15.81
CA ALA A 183 -10.02 -1.52 -16.24
C ALA A 183 -10.85 -0.39 -15.62
N ASN A 184 -10.48 0.04 -14.40
CA ASN A 184 -11.06 1.20 -13.71
C ASN A 184 -10.50 2.55 -14.20
N GLY A 185 -9.59 2.55 -15.18
CA GLY A 185 -9.00 3.77 -15.76
C GLY A 185 -7.76 4.29 -15.04
N ASN A 186 -7.15 3.52 -14.15
CA ASN A 186 -5.94 3.90 -13.41
C ASN A 186 -4.66 3.61 -14.23
N GLU A 187 -4.45 4.37 -15.30
CA GLU A 187 -3.33 4.21 -16.25
C GLU A 187 -1.93 4.28 -15.61
N MET A 188 -1.82 4.85 -14.40
CA MET A 188 -0.55 4.91 -13.67
C MET A 188 0.07 3.53 -13.39
N TYR A 189 -0.73 2.47 -13.41
CA TYR A 189 -0.28 1.09 -13.16
C TYR A 189 0.19 0.34 -14.42
N ALA A 190 0.07 0.91 -15.62
CA ALA A 190 0.41 0.24 -16.87
C ALA A 190 1.85 -0.30 -16.91
N THR A 191 2.83 0.51 -16.48
CA THR A 191 4.24 0.09 -16.43
C THR A 191 4.48 -1.06 -15.44
N SER A 192 3.86 -0.99 -14.26
CA SER A 192 3.97 -2.05 -13.25
C SER A 192 3.33 -3.34 -13.72
N TYR A 193 2.16 -3.26 -14.37
CA TYR A 193 1.50 -4.41 -14.98
C TYR A 193 2.38 -5.10 -16.01
N GLN A 194 3.01 -4.35 -16.93
CA GLN A 194 3.95 -4.91 -17.91
C GLN A 194 5.16 -5.57 -17.23
N GLY A 195 5.64 -5.00 -16.12
CA GLY A 195 6.69 -5.60 -15.31
C GLY A 195 6.30 -6.95 -14.72
N VAL A 196 5.06 -7.08 -14.21
CA VAL A 196 4.52 -8.34 -13.71
C VAL A 196 4.42 -9.38 -14.82
N ILE A 197 3.81 -9.04 -15.96
CA ILE A 197 3.65 -9.95 -17.10
C ILE A 197 5.02 -10.49 -17.58
N LYS A 198 6.02 -9.59 -17.68
CA LYS A 198 7.37 -9.99 -18.07
C LYS A 198 7.99 -10.96 -17.06
N LEU A 199 7.79 -10.72 -15.76
CA LEU A 199 8.35 -11.57 -14.71
C LEU A 199 7.67 -12.93 -14.63
N ILE A 200 6.35 -12.99 -14.74
CA ILE A 200 5.58 -14.25 -14.80
C ILE A 200 6.01 -15.13 -15.99
N ALA A 201 6.38 -14.50 -17.11
CA ALA A 201 6.82 -15.22 -18.32
C ALA A 201 8.27 -15.74 -18.24
N ASP A 202 8.99 -15.49 -17.14
CA ASP A 202 10.35 -15.99 -16.93
C ASP A 202 10.35 -17.51 -16.79
N SER A 203 11.37 -18.18 -17.39
CA SER A 203 11.49 -19.65 -17.42
C SER A 203 11.65 -20.28 -16.03
N GLN A 204 12.03 -19.53 -15.02
CA GLN A 204 12.09 -20.02 -13.63
C GLN A 204 10.73 -20.48 -13.10
N PHE A 205 9.62 -20.07 -13.74
CA PHE A 205 8.25 -20.43 -13.36
C PHE A 205 7.63 -21.52 -14.24
N ASP A 206 8.34 -22.07 -15.24
CA ASP A 206 7.75 -23.02 -16.19
C ASP A 206 7.16 -24.26 -15.53
N ASP A 207 7.85 -24.84 -14.54
CA ASP A 207 7.43 -26.06 -13.85
C ASP A 207 6.18 -25.90 -12.98
N ILE A 208 5.90 -24.67 -12.52
CA ILE A 208 4.79 -24.40 -11.60
C ILE A 208 3.62 -23.67 -12.25
N ARG A 209 3.82 -23.14 -13.47
CA ARG A 209 2.81 -22.34 -14.18
C ARG A 209 1.51 -23.11 -14.38
N GLU A 210 1.57 -24.32 -14.89
CA GLU A 210 0.39 -25.18 -15.11
C GLU A 210 -0.37 -25.45 -13.83
N GLN A 211 0.34 -25.63 -12.72
CA GLN A 211 -0.28 -25.92 -11.41
C GLN A 211 -1.09 -24.74 -10.87
N TYR A 212 -0.63 -23.50 -11.08
CA TYR A 212 -1.26 -22.33 -10.48
C TYR A 212 -2.17 -21.56 -11.43
N ASP A 213 -1.97 -21.62 -12.74
CA ASP A 213 -2.82 -20.92 -13.70
C ASP A 213 -4.26 -21.43 -13.62
N GLU A 214 -4.49 -22.74 -13.46
CA GLU A 214 -5.82 -23.30 -13.23
C GLU A 214 -6.54 -22.68 -12.01
N PHE A 215 -5.80 -22.35 -10.93
CA PHE A 215 -6.38 -21.70 -9.75
C PHE A 215 -6.80 -20.27 -9.99
N PHE A 216 -6.04 -19.55 -10.79
CA PHE A 216 -6.29 -18.13 -11.03
C PHE A 216 -7.26 -17.88 -12.19
N ASP A 217 -7.50 -18.85 -13.06
CA ASP A 217 -8.41 -18.74 -14.19
C ASP A 217 -9.88 -19.07 -13.83
N TYR A 218 -10.14 -19.67 -12.65
CA TYR A 218 -11.50 -20.04 -12.21
C TYR A 218 -12.39 -18.85 -11.81
N ASP A 219 -11.84 -17.66 -11.66
CA ASP A 219 -12.55 -16.47 -11.17
C ASP A 219 -12.85 -15.42 -12.30
N ASP A 220 -12.60 -15.72 -13.57
CA ASP A 220 -13.00 -14.94 -14.73
C ASP A 220 -14.30 -15.54 -15.32
#